data_cd2b516ce6bc5f32b05345d6a0cd6f04
#
_entry.id   cd2b516ce6bc5f32b05345d6a0cd6f04
#
_cell.length_a   1.000
_cell.length_b   1.000
_cell.length_c   1.000
_cell.angle_alpha   90.00
_cell.angle_beta   90.00
_cell.angle_gamma   90.00
#
_symmetry.space_group_name_H-M   'P 1'
#
loop_
_entity.id
_entity.type
_entity.pdbx_description
1 polymer ?
#
loop_
_entity_poly.entity_id
_entity_poly.type
_entity_poly.pdbx_seq_one_letter_code
_entity_poly.pdbx_strand_id
1 'polypeptide(L)'
;MGKIVKELISKKSTNVKSIMLIGGSRISIYLTNMLTASGKDVVVIEKNKRNCDKLYEHCPKATVINGDASDYSLLAEEGIDKVDAVVTLTDTDEVNFLVSMYSESIGVNSRSFRAMLIKLVTI
;
A
#
# COMPACT_ATOMS: atom_id res chain seq x y z
N MET A 1 5.58 -14.09 3.05
CA MET A 1 5.94 -12.81 2.45
C MET A 1 6.42 -12.96 1.02
N GLY A 2 7.32 -13.87 0.76
CA GLY A 2 7.98 -13.97 -0.54
C GLY A 2 7.06 -14.18 -1.73
N LYS A 3 6.11 -15.08 -1.63
CA LYS A 3 5.26 -15.42 -2.77
C LYS A 3 4.36 -14.26 -3.20
N ILE A 4 3.71 -13.61 -2.24
CA ILE A 4 2.79 -12.51 -2.55
C ILE A 4 3.57 -11.30 -3.05
N VAL A 5 4.70 -11.00 -2.41
CA VAL A 5 5.55 -9.88 -2.85
C VAL A 5 6.06 -10.13 -4.26
N LYS A 6 6.45 -11.36 -4.57
CA LYS A 6 6.88 -11.71 -5.92
C LYS A 6 5.78 -11.49 -6.94
N GLU A 7 4.54 -11.83 -6.59
CA GLU A 7 3.42 -11.61 -7.47
C GLU A 7 3.18 -10.13 -7.72
N LEU A 8 3.30 -9.29 -6.68
CA LEU A 8 3.15 -7.84 -6.81
C LEU A 8 4.23 -7.24 -7.70
N ILE A 9 5.43 -7.76 -7.63
CA ILE A 9 6.58 -7.23 -8.38
C ILE A 9 6.65 -7.80 -9.79
N SER A 10 6.14 -9.00 -9.99
CA SER A 10 6.27 -9.71 -11.24
C SER A 10 5.65 -8.93 -12.41
N LYS A 11 6.41 -8.84 -13.49
CA LYS A 11 5.92 -8.24 -14.73
C LYS A 11 4.82 -9.07 -15.37
N LYS A 12 4.73 -10.33 -15.01
CA LYS A 12 3.67 -11.21 -15.52
C LYS A 12 2.34 -10.94 -14.85
N SER A 13 2.35 -10.29 -13.70
CA SER A 13 1.14 -9.88 -13.02
C SER A 13 0.65 -8.56 -13.64
N THR A 14 0.11 -8.68 -14.83
CA THR A 14 -0.33 -7.51 -15.61
C THR A 14 -1.51 -6.79 -14.98
N ASN A 15 -2.17 -7.43 -14.02
CA ASN A 15 -3.37 -6.88 -13.42
C ASN A 15 -3.11 -5.95 -12.26
N VAL A 16 -1.95 -6.06 -11.63
CA VAL A 16 -1.60 -5.19 -10.50
C VAL A 16 -0.70 -4.08 -11.00
N LYS A 17 -1.27 -2.90 -11.19
CA LYS A 17 -0.53 -1.74 -11.69
C LYS A 17 -0.40 -0.65 -10.64
N SER A 18 -1.38 -0.51 -9.78
CA SER A 18 -1.40 0.55 -8.77
C SER A 18 -1.60 -0.07 -7.39
N ILE A 19 -0.85 0.44 -6.43
CA ILE A 19 -0.79 -0.11 -5.09
C ILE A 19 -0.89 1.01 -4.08
N MET A 20 -1.76 0.85 -3.09
CA MET A 20 -1.80 1.73 -1.93
C MET A 20 -1.11 1.01 -0.78
N LEU A 21 -0.09 1.62 -0.25
CA LEU A 21 0.71 1.04 0.82
C LEU A 21 0.48 1.84 2.09
N ILE A 22 0.09 1.17 3.16
CA ILE A 22 -0.21 1.80 4.43
C ILE A 22 0.92 1.50 5.40
N GLY A 23 1.59 2.55 5.84
CA GLY A 23 2.71 2.43 6.77
C GLY A 23 4.04 2.73 6.10
N GLY A 24 4.85 3.56 6.76
CA GLY A 24 6.10 4.05 6.21
C GLY A 24 7.34 3.58 6.95
N SER A 25 7.39 2.33 7.34
CA SER A 25 8.53 1.75 8.04
C SER A 25 9.68 1.48 7.05
N ARG A 26 10.75 0.93 7.59
CA ARG A 26 11.91 0.56 6.79
C ARG A 26 11.55 -0.42 5.67
N ILE A 27 10.67 -1.37 5.98
CA ILE A 27 10.20 -2.34 4.99
C ILE A 27 9.39 -1.65 3.90
N SER A 28 8.61 -0.64 4.26
CA SER A 28 7.84 0.13 3.29
C SER A 28 8.72 0.83 2.28
N ILE A 29 9.82 1.41 2.74
CA ILE A 29 10.78 2.07 1.85
C ILE A 29 11.34 1.07 0.85
N TYR A 30 11.76 -0.08 1.33
CA TYR A 30 12.32 -1.13 0.50
C TYR A 30 11.30 -1.62 -0.53
N LEU A 31 10.09 -1.96 -0.06
CA LEU A 31 9.05 -2.47 -0.93
C LEU A 31 8.61 -1.43 -1.96
N THR A 32 8.44 -0.20 -1.53
CA THR A 32 8.05 0.89 -2.43
C THR A 32 9.04 1.05 -3.57
N ASN A 33 10.34 1.03 -3.25
CA ASN A 33 11.36 1.14 -4.28
C ASN A 33 11.35 -0.05 -5.24
N MET A 34 11.13 -1.25 -4.73
CA MET A 34 11.01 -2.42 -5.59
C MET A 34 9.82 -2.32 -6.54
N LEU A 35 8.69 -1.87 -6.01
CA LEU A 35 7.46 -1.76 -6.80
C LEU A 35 7.57 -0.66 -7.86
N THR A 36 8.07 0.50 -7.49
CA THR A 36 8.23 1.58 -8.48
C THR A 36 9.27 1.24 -9.53
N ALA A 37 10.32 0.53 -9.14
CA ALA A 37 11.32 0.06 -10.11
C ALA A 37 10.72 -0.93 -11.09
N SER A 38 9.67 -1.65 -10.71
CA SER A 38 8.96 -2.57 -11.58
C SER A 38 7.87 -1.89 -12.40
N GLY A 39 7.79 -0.58 -12.34
CA GLY A 39 6.82 0.19 -13.12
C GLY A 39 5.45 0.31 -12.48
N LYS A 40 5.33 -0.03 -11.21
CA LYS A 40 4.05 0.10 -10.49
C LYS A 40 3.86 1.51 -9.96
N ASP A 41 2.62 1.96 -9.89
CA ASP A 41 2.26 3.22 -9.25
C ASP A 41 1.99 2.94 -7.79
N VAL A 42 2.68 3.66 -6.92
CA VAL A 42 2.56 3.44 -5.48
C VAL A 42 2.21 4.74 -4.78
N VAL A 43 1.16 4.68 -3.97
CA VAL A 43 0.85 5.74 -3.03
C VAL A 43 1.03 5.18 -1.62
N VAL A 44 1.75 5.91 -0.79
CA VAL A 44 2.03 5.49 0.59
C VAL A 44 1.29 6.43 1.53
N ILE A 45 0.52 5.86 2.42
CA ILE A 45 -0.18 6.60 3.47
C ILE A 45 0.57 6.35 4.78
N GLU A 46 1.10 7.40 5.37
CA GLU A 46 1.88 7.28 6.60
C GLU A 46 1.50 8.37 7.58
N LYS A 47 1.23 7.97 8.79
CA LYS A 47 0.79 8.84 9.85
C LYS A 47 1.92 9.68 10.45
N ASN A 48 3.09 9.08 10.60
CA ASN A 48 4.23 9.70 11.24
C ASN A 48 5.00 10.58 10.26
N LYS A 49 5.12 11.86 10.59
CA LYS A 49 5.77 12.82 9.70
C LYS A 49 7.23 12.46 9.42
N ARG A 50 7.93 11.94 10.41
CA ARG A 50 9.34 11.56 10.24
C ARG A 50 9.49 10.43 9.23
N ASN A 51 8.57 9.47 9.27
CA ASN A 51 8.57 8.40 8.29
C ASN A 51 8.23 8.91 6.90
N CYS A 52 7.33 9.89 6.81
CA CYS A 52 7.03 10.54 5.53
C CYS A 52 8.26 11.21 4.95
N ASP A 53 9.01 11.91 5.79
CA ASP A 53 10.23 12.57 5.34
C ASP A 53 11.25 11.57 4.79
N LYS A 54 11.38 10.42 5.43
CA LYS A 54 12.25 9.36 4.94
C LYS A 54 11.77 8.81 3.61
N LEU A 55 10.47 8.65 3.45
CA LEU A 55 9.90 8.19 2.20
C LEU A 55 10.12 9.18 1.07
N TYR A 56 9.96 10.47 1.34
CA TYR A 56 10.25 11.50 0.33
C TYR A 56 11.69 11.43 -0.11
N GLU A 57 12.60 11.22 0.82
CA GLU A 57 14.03 11.17 0.53
C GLU A 57 14.41 9.91 -0.25
N HIS A 58 13.87 8.76 0.14
CA HIS A 58 14.31 7.47 -0.39
C HIS A 58 13.44 6.90 -1.50
N CYS A 59 12.21 7.42 -1.67
CA CYS A 59 11.28 6.90 -2.65
C CYS A 59 10.74 8.01 -3.54
N PRO A 60 11.59 8.60 -4.39
CA PRO A 60 11.20 9.78 -5.18
C PRO A 60 10.11 9.49 -6.21
N LYS A 61 9.92 8.24 -6.58
CA LYS A 61 8.91 7.89 -7.60
C LYS A 61 7.54 7.60 -7.01
N ALA A 62 7.43 7.52 -5.70
CA ALA A 62 6.16 7.25 -5.04
C ALA A 62 5.47 8.53 -4.61
N THR A 63 4.16 8.46 -4.47
CA THR A 63 3.37 9.53 -3.86
C THR A 63 3.25 9.24 -2.39
N VAL A 64 3.63 10.16 -1.54
CA VAL A 64 3.61 9.98 -0.09
C VAL A 64 2.62 10.95 0.53
N ILE A 65 1.70 10.43 1.31
CA ILE A 65 0.65 11.20 1.96
C ILE A 65 0.81 11.06 3.47
N ASN A 66 0.94 12.19 4.15
CA ASN A 66 0.98 12.20 5.60
C ASN A 66 -0.45 12.22 6.13
N GLY A 67 -0.92 11.09 6.60
CA GLY A 67 -2.29 10.98 7.08
C GLY A 67 -2.52 9.70 7.84
N ASP A 68 -3.67 9.64 8.49
CA ASP A 68 -4.08 8.50 9.30
C ASP A 68 -4.96 7.56 8.46
N ALA A 69 -4.53 6.31 8.33
CA ALA A 69 -5.25 5.32 7.53
C ALA A 69 -6.60 4.91 8.14
N SER A 70 -6.87 5.27 9.38
CA SER A 70 -8.20 5.04 9.96
C SER A 70 -9.20 6.09 9.49
N ASP A 71 -8.75 7.11 8.81
CA ASP A 71 -9.62 8.12 8.21
C ASP A 71 -10.05 7.63 6.83
N TYR A 72 -11.23 7.07 6.75
CA TYR A 72 -11.73 6.50 5.49
C TYR A 72 -11.94 7.56 4.41
N SER A 73 -12.24 8.78 4.80
CA SER A 73 -12.35 9.87 3.83
C SER A 73 -11.03 10.13 3.14
N LEU A 74 -9.95 10.08 3.90
CA LEU A 74 -8.62 10.24 3.34
C LEU A 74 -8.30 9.11 2.36
N LEU A 75 -8.58 7.88 2.73
CA LEU A 75 -8.32 6.75 1.85
C LEU A 75 -9.12 6.86 0.56
N ALA A 76 -10.37 7.26 0.66
CA ALA A 76 -11.22 7.43 -0.51
C ALA A 76 -10.69 8.55 -1.40
N GLU A 77 -10.28 9.66 -0.80
CA GLU A 77 -9.70 10.79 -1.52
C GLU A 77 -8.46 10.40 -2.29
N GLU A 78 -7.63 9.55 -1.68
CA GLU A 78 -6.38 9.11 -2.30
C GLU A 78 -6.55 7.91 -3.23
N GLY A 79 -7.79 7.49 -3.46
CA GLY A 79 -8.09 6.53 -4.51
C GLY A 79 -8.04 5.06 -4.11
N ILE A 80 -8.36 4.74 -2.86
CA ILE A 80 -8.36 3.35 -2.43
C ILE A 80 -9.31 2.47 -3.27
N ASP A 81 -10.36 3.06 -3.80
CA ASP A 81 -11.33 2.34 -4.64
C ASP A 81 -10.80 2.08 -6.05
N LYS A 82 -9.69 2.70 -6.42
CA LYS A 82 -9.14 2.60 -7.78
C LYS A 82 -7.85 1.81 -7.86
N VAL A 83 -7.23 1.53 -6.71
CA VAL A 83 -5.98 0.78 -6.73
C VAL A 83 -6.24 -0.71 -6.93
N ASP A 84 -5.25 -1.39 -7.44
CA ASP A 84 -5.33 -2.82 -7.70
C ASP A 84 -5.00 -3.66 -6.46
N ALA A 85 -4.24 -3.11 -5.54
CA ALA A 85 -3.87 -3.80 -4.32
C ALA A 85 -3.67 -2.83 -3.18
N VAL A 86 -3.96 -3.29 -1.97
CA VAL A 86 -3.69 -2.54 -0.74
C VAL A 86 -2.78 -3.39 0.13
N VAL A 87 -1.67 -2.81 0.54
CA VAL A 87 -0.68 -3.48 1.38
C VAL A 87 -0.61 -2.74 2.71
N THR A 88 -0.85 -3.43 3.81
CA THR A 88 -0.76 -2.80 5.13
C THR A 88 0.49 -3.27 5.85
N LEU A 89 1.31 -2.32 6.25
CA LEU A 89 2.60 -2.57 6.90
C LEU A 89 2.70 -1.86 8.25
N THR A 90 1.57 -1.54 8.85
CA THR A 90 1.59 -0.92 10.17
C THR A 90 1.81 -1.99 11.24
N ASP A 91 2.32 -1.57 12.39
CA ASP A 91 2.47 -2.44 13.54
C ASP A 91 1.19 -2.48 14.40
N THR A 92 0.14 -1.82 13.93
CA THR A 92 -1.14 -1.76 14.64
C THR A 92 -2.14 -2.69 13.98
N ASP A 93 -2.45 -3.80 14.64
CA ASP A 93 -3.39 -4.80 14.12
C ASP A 93 -4.77 -4.21 13.89
N GLU A 94 -5.20 -3.31 14.76
CA GLU A 94 -6.51 -2.69 14.65
C GLU A 94 -6.64 -1.89 13.36
N VAL A 95 -5.63 -1.07 13.04
CA VAL A 95 -5.64 -0.28 11.80
C VAL A 95 -5.63 -1.20 10.59
N ASN A 96 -4.81 -2.23 10.62
CA ASN A 96 -4.73 -3.19 9.52
C ASN A 96 -6.08 -3.86 9.28
N PHE A 97 -6.75 -4.24 10.36
CA PHE A 97 -8.06 -4.88 10.28
C PHE A 97 -9.12 -3.93 9.70
N LEU A 98 -9.14 -2.68 10.18
CA LEU A 98 -10.11 -1.69 9.70
C LEU A 98 -9.91 -1.38 8.22
N VAL A 99 -8.68 -1.22 7.80
CA VAL A 99 -8.36 -0.97 6.38
C VAL A 99 -8.79 -2.17 5.54
N SER A 100 -8.57 -3.37 6.06
CA SER A 100 -8.99 -4.60 5.39
C SER A 100 -10.49 -4.62 5.15
N MET A 101 -11.25 -4.40 6.20
CA MET A 101 -12.71 -4.40 6.11
C MET A 101 -13.21 -3.33 5.15
N TYR A 102 -12.64 -2.14 5.22
CA TYR A 102 -13.04 -1.06 4.35
C TYR A 102 -12.75 -1.39 2.88
N SER A 103 -11.57 -1.91 2.61
CA SER A 103 -11.18 -2.28 1.25
C SER A 103 -12.14 -3.32 0.66
N GLU A 104 -12.51 -4.31 1.45
CA GLU A 104 -13.47 -5.32 0.99
C GLU A 104 -14.86 -4.71 0.75
N SER A 105 -15.29 -3.81 1.63
CA SER A 105 -16.63 -3.24 1.53
C SER A 105 -16.82 -2.41 0.27
N ILE A 106 -15.76 -1.75 -0.21
CA ILE A 106 -15.84 -0.97 -1.44
C ILE A 106 -15.49 -1.76 -2.69
N GLY A 107 -15.17 -3.05 -2.53
CA GLY A 107 -14.88 -3.93 -3.65
C GLY A 107 -13.64 -3.52 -4.43
N VAL A 108 -12.56 -3.20 -3.72
CA VAL A 108 -11.31 -2.80 -4.36
C VAL A 108 -10.92 -3.82 -5.40
N ASN A 109 -10.77 -3.35 -6.62
CA ASN A 109 -10.41 -4.17 -7.77
C ASN A 109 -11.24 -5.45 -7.85
N SER A 110 -12.54 -5.29 -7.97
CA SER A 110 -13.46 -6.42 -8.01
C SER A 110 -13.38 -7.22 -9.30
N ARG A 111 -12.58 -6.77 -10.27
CA ARG A 111 -12.62 -7.39 -11.57
C ARG A 111 -11.82 -8.66 -11.69
N SER A 112 -10.54 -8.58 -11.76
CA SER A 112 -9.73 -9.74 -12.14
C SER A 112 -8.83 -10.19 -11.01
N PHE A 113 -8.31 -9.25 -10.29
CA PHE A 113 -7.40 -9.54 -9.21
C PHE A 113 -8.05 -9.00 -7.96
N ARG A 114 -8.68 -9.86 -7.23
CA ARG A 114 -9.32 -9.41 -6.01
C ARG A 114 -8.32 -8.65 -5.18
N ALA A 115 -8.78 -7.58 -4.57
CA ALA A 115 -7.94 -6.76 -3.73
C ALA A 115 -7.10 -7.66 -2.84
N MET A 116 -5.81 -7.59 -3.06
CA MET A 116 -4.89 -8.33 -2.24
C MET A 116 -4.59 -7.47 -1.04
N LEU A 117 -5.22 -7.82 0.06
CA LEU A 117 -4.90 -7.16 1.30
C LEU A 117 -3.81 -7.97 1.95
N ILE A 118 -2.62 -7.43 1.93
CA ILE A 118 -1.45 -8.10 2.47
C ILE A 118 -1.11 -7.48 3.80
N LYS A 119 -1.24 -8.25 4.86
CA LYS A 119 -0.77 -7.85 6.15
C LYS A 119 0.61 -8.45 6.36
N LEU A 120 1.62 -7.60 6.36
CA LEU A 120 2.97 -8.04 6.68
C LEU A 120 3.24 -7.67 8.13
N VAL A 121 3.49 -8.68 8.93
CA VAL A 121 3.88 -8.47 10.31
C VAL A 121 5.38 -8.25 10.34
N THR A 122 5.77 -7.05 10.71
CA THR A 122 7.19 -6.76 10.90
C THR A 122 7.56 -7.13 12.33
N ILE A 123 8.49 -7.98 12.43
CA ILE A 123 9.02 -8.36 13.73
C ILE A 123 10.20 -7.47 14.04
#